data_22b4070dd20b047e14a5a3f291b0600f
#
_entry.id   22b4070dd20b047e14a5a3f291b0600f
#
_cell.length_a   1.000
_cell.length_b   1.000
_cell.length_c   1.000
_cell.angle_alpha   90.00
_cell.angle_beta   90.00
_cell.angle_gamma   90.00
#
_symmetry.space_group_name_H-M   'P 1'
#
loop_
_entity.id
_entity.type
_entity.pdbx_description
1 polymer ?
#
loop_
_entity_poly.entity_id
_entity_poly.type
_entity_poly.pdbx_seq_one_letter_code
_entity_poly.pdbx_strand_id
1 'polypeptide(L)' 'MTAQPPDNSGMKTVAIIGASNDRSKFGNKAVRAFLQQGYEVFPVNPKEATIEGLPAFE' A
#
# COMPACT_ATOMS: atom_id res chain seq x y z
N MET A 1 -2.03 -7.58 -5.37
CA MET A 1 -2.72 -8.34 -4.30
C MET A 1 -2.71 -7.54 -3.02
N THR A 2 -3.73 -7.68 -2.24
CA THR A 2 -3.85 -6.98 -0.97
C THR A 2 -3.95 -7.98 0.17
N ALA A 3 -3.30 -7.68 1.28
CA ALA A 3 -3.42 -8.45 2.50
C ALA A 3 -3.66 -7.47 3.64
N GLN A 4 -4.62 -7.78 4.48
CA GLN A 4 -4.97 -6.89 5.59
C GLN A 4 -4.69 -7.62 6.89
N PRO A 5 -3.67 -7.18 7.65
CA PRO A 5 -3.36 -7.81 8.93
C PRO A 5 -4.42 -7.50 9.97
N PRO A 6 -4.48 -8.27 11.06
CA PRO A 6 -5.39 -7.97 12.16
C PRO A 6 -5.11 -6.58 12.72
N ASP A 7 -6.17 -5.86 13.02
CA ASP A 7 -6.06 -4.52 13.55
C ASP A 7 -6.51 -4.51 15.00
N ASN A 8 -5.54 -4.50 15.91
CA ASN A 8 -5.82 -4.48 17.34
C ASN A 8 -5.64 -3.10 17.96
N SER A 9 -5.34 -2.09 17.14
CA SER A 9 -5.02 -0.75 17.63
C SER A 9 -6.10 0.27 17.33
N GLY A 10 -7.16 -0.14 16.62
CA GLY A 10 -8.18 0.79 16.15
C GLY A 10 -7.84 1.43 14.82
N MET A 11 -6.61 1.28 14.32
CA MET A 11 -6.20 1.78 13.01
C MET A 11 -6.16 0.63 12.01
N LYS A 12 -6.80 0.82 10.87
CA LYS A 12 -6.80 -0.19 9.81
C LYS A 12 -5.51 -0.12 9.02
N THR A 13 -4.87 -1.26 8.81
CA THR A 13 -3.64 -1.36 8.04
C THR A 13 -3.84 -2.32 6.89
N VAL A 14 -3.08 -2.10 5.80
CA VAL A 14 -3.15 -2.95 4.61
C VAL A 14 -1.79 -2.98 3.94
N ALA A 15 -1.37 -4.17 3.50
CA ALA A 15 -0.17 -4.32 2.68
C ALA A 15 -0.60 -4.54 1.24
N ILE A 16 -0.01 -3.79 0.31
CA ILE A 16 -0.31 -3.90 -1.12
C ILE A 16 0.86 -4.58 -1.79
N ILE A 17 0.69 -5.85 -2.12
CA ILE A 17 1.72 -6.64 -2.80
C ILE A 17 1.70 -6.27 -4.28
N GLY A 18 2.88 -5.96 -4.83
CA GLY A 18 2.97 -5.51 -6.22
C GLY A 18 2.60 -4.06 -6.41
N ALA A 19 2.70 -3.27 -5.35
CA ALA A 19 2.49 -1.83 -5.44
C ALA A 19 3.50 -1.22 -6.42
N SER A 20 3.13 -0.12 -7.05
CA SER A 20 3.93 0.48 -8.11
C SER A 20 3.77 2.00 -8.10
N ASN A 21 4.79 2.69 -8.63
CA ASN A 21 4.68 4.12 -8.90
C ASN A 21 3.98 4.41 -10.23
N ASP A 22 3.76 3.38 -11.04
CA ASP A 22 3.01 3.54 -12.29
C ASP A 22 1.53 3.66 -11.95
N ARG A 23 1.01 4.88 -12.11
CA ARG A 23 -0.34 5.22 -11.66
C ARG A 23 -1.43 4.54 -12.47
N SER A 24 -1.09 3.95 -13.61
CA SER A 24 -2.04 3.19 -14.42
C SER A 24 -2.21 1.76 -13.92
N LYS A 25 -1.29 1.28 -13.09
CA LYS A 25 -1.33 -0.11 -12.63
C LYS A 25 -2.25 -0.28 -11.44
N PHE A 26 -2.80 -1.47 -11.33
CA PHE A 26 -3.76 -1.81 -10.27
C PHE A 26 -3.14 -1.62 -8.88
N GLY A 27 -1.88 -2.06 -8.71
CA GLY A 27 -1.22 -1.91 -7.41
C GLY A 27 -1.13 -0.47 -6.94
N ASN A 28 -0.85 0.47 -7.87
CA ASN A 28 -0.83 1.88 -7.51
C ASN A 28 -2.24 2.38 -7.18
N LYS A 29 -3.22 1.99 -7.98
CA LYS A 29 -4.61 2.40 -7.73
C LYS A 29 -5.09 1.91 -6.37
N ALA A 30 -4.69 0.71 -5.98
CA ALA A 30 -5.05 0.16 -4.68
C ALA A 30 -4.42 0.98 -3.55
N VAL A 31 -3.15 1.35 -3.68
CA VAL A 31 -2.48 2.19 -2.67
C VAL A 31 -3.26 3.49 -2.49
N ARG A 32 -3.59 4.17 -3.59
CA ARG A 32 -4.30 5.44 -3.50
C ARG A 32 -5.70 5.29 -2.91
N ALA A 33 -6.40 4.22 -3.29
CA ALA A 33 -7.76 3.99 -2.80
C ALA A 33 -7.78 3.77 -1.30
N PHE A 34 -6.86 2.94 -0.79
CA PHE A 34 -6.82 2.68 0.65
C PHE A 34 -6.35 3.89 1.44
N LEU A 35 -5.43 4.69 0.89
CA LEU A 35 -5.03 5.94 1.55
C LEU A 35 -6.22 6.88 1.69
N GLN A 36 -7.06 6.99 0.66
CA GLN A 36 -8.22 7.86 0.71
C GLN A 36 -9.24 7.40 1.76
N GLN A 37 -9.24 6.12 2.07
CA GLN A 37 -10.15 5.58 3.08
C GLN A 37 -9.57 5.59 4.49
N GLY A 38 -8.39 6.19 4.66
CA GLY A 38 -7.81 6.34 5.98
C GLY A 38 -7.02 5.14 6.47
N TYR A 39 -6.69 4.21 5.60
CA TYR A 39 -5.85 3.07 5.97
C TYR A 39 -4.39 3.50 6.10
N GLU A 40 -3.67 2.84 7.00
CA GLU A 40 -2.22 2.88 6.98
C GLU A 40 -1.75 1.85 5.94
N VAL A 41 -1.09 2.32 4.87
CA VAL A 41 -0.76 1.49 3.72
C VAL A 41 0.72 1.14 3.72
N PHE A 42 1.01 -0.16 3.55
CA PHE A 42 2.38 -0.66 3.43
C PHE A 42 2.57 -1.18 2.01
N PRO A 43 3.08 -0.34 1.09
CA PRO A 43 3.31 -0.80 -0.28
C PRO A 43 4.52 -1.73 -0.33
N VAL A 44 4.39 -2.83 -1.05
CA VAL A 44 5.45 -3.85 -1.13
C VAL A 44 5.93 -3.96 -2.56
N ASN A 45 7.19 -3.59 -2.77
CA ASN A 45 7.85 -3.73 -4.08
C ASN A 45 9.36 -3.65 -3.85
N PRO A 46 10.12 -4.73 -4.16
CA PRO A 46 11.56 -4.74 -3.88
C PRO A 46 12.38 -3.80 -4.76
N LYS A 47 11.79 -3.27 -5.83
CA LYS A 47 12.50 -2.40 -6.77
C LYS A 47 12.29 -0.91 -6.52
N GLU A 48 11.42 -0.56 -5.58
CA GLU A 48 11.11 0.85 -5.32
C GLU A 48 11.49 1.22 -3.90
N ALA A 49 12.06 2.40 -3.72
CA ALA A 49 12.35 2.91 -2.37
C ALA A 49 11.10 3.54 -1.76
N THR A 50 10.31 4.24 -2.57
CA THR A 50 9.06 4.86 -2.13
C THR A 50 7.99 4.64 -3.19
N ILE A 51 6.75 4.59 -2.76
CA ILE A 51 5.59 4.49 -3.65
C ILE A 51 4.52 5.44 -3.12
N GLU A 52 4.10 6.39 -3.96
CA GLU A 52 3.15 7.44 -3.60
C GLU A 52 3.55 8.17 -2.31
N GLY A 53 4.85 8.40 -2.14
CA GLY A 53 5.38 9.11 -0.98
C GLY A 53 5.53 8.27 0.28
N LEU A 54 5.18 6.99 0.23
CA LEU A 54 5.30 6.08 1.37
C LEU A 54 6.55 5.23 1.23
N PRO A 55 7.22 4.85 2.33
CA PRO A 55 8.34 3.92 2.22
C PRO A 55 7.84 2.57 1.70
N ALA A 56 8.56 2.03 0.71
CA ALA A 56 8.21 0.74 0.13
C ALA A 56 8.95 -0.38 0.87
N PHE A 57 8.31 -1.54 0.95
CA PHE A 57 8.86 -2.70 1.64
C PHE A 57 9.18 -3.80 0.65
N GLU A 58 10.06 -4.70 1.03
CA GLU A 58 10.43 -5.83 0.19
C GLU A 58 9.56 -7.05 0.43
#